data_58bebc9011f29f74cdcd4ada1cadd123
#
_entry.id   58bebc9011f29f74cdcd4ada1cadd123
#
_cell.length_a   1.000
_cell.length_b   1.000
_cell.length_c   1.000
_cell.angle_alpha   90.00
_cell.angle_beta   90.00
_cell.angle_gamma   90.00
#
_symmetry.space_group_name_H-M   'P 1'
#
loop_
_entity.id
_entity.type
_entity.pdbx_description
1 polymer ?
#
loop_
_entity_poly.entity_id
_entity_poly.type
_entity_poly.pdbx_seq_one_letter_code
_entity_poly.pdbx_strand_id
1 'polypeptide(L)'
;MELLHIGVPAAAEMPGEKYKDAIKCYITNPDDNPYHFEFFRYMKDSPIPEKIWNSLHVAYKVDSLKEALAACDEVLVECMQGTGRIIGFGVKDGVVLELMEYTT
;
A
#
# COMPACT_ATOMS: atom_id res chain seq x y z
N MET A 1 -12.27 0.39 11.14
CA MET A 1 -11.32 0.81 10.09
C MET A 1 -12.01 1.03 8.76
N GLU A 2 -11.48 1.90 7.96
CA GLU A 2 -12.12 2.36 6.72
C GLU A 2 -11.35 1.88 5.50
N LEU A 3 -12.04 1.25 4.54
CA LEU A 3 -11.43 0.82 3.28
C LEU A 3 -11.08 2.05 2.42
N LEU A 4 -9.83 2.15 1.98
CA LEU A 4 -9.36 3.27 1.16
C LEU A 4 -9.22 2.89 -0.32
N HIS A 5 -8.49 1.82 -0.60
CA HIS A 5 -8.30 1.36 -1.98
C HIS A 5 -7.87 -0.10 -2.02
N ILE A 6 -7.89 -0.65 -3.22
CA ILE A 6 -7.36 -1.99 -3.50
C ILE A 6 -6.16 -1.81 -4.43
N GLY A 7 -4.99 -2.22 -3.97
CA GLY A 7 -3.76 -2.16 -4.75
C GLY A 7 -3.64 -3.37 -5.65
N VAL A 8 -3.44 -3.13 -6.94
CA VAL A 8 -3.37 -4.17 -7.97
C VAL A 8 -2.03 -4.10 -8.68
N PRO A 9 -1.22 -5.17 -8.64
CA PRO A 9 0.05 -5.18 -9.38
C PRO A 9 -0.19 -5.03 -10.89
N ALA A 10 0.56 -4.14 -11.54
CA ALA A 10 0.50 -3.93 -12.98
C ALA A 10 1.76 -4.50 -13.63
N ALA A 11 1.58 -5.34 -14.65
CA ALA A 11 2.70 -5.95 -15.37
C ALA A 11 3.34 -4.98 -16.38
N ALA A 12 2.64 -3.90 -16.73
CA ALA A 12 3.10 -2.93 -17.72
C ALA A 12 2.62 -1.53 -17.35
N GLU A 13 3.12 -0.54 -18.07
CA GLU A 13 2.75 0.85 -17.88
C GLU A 13 1.23 1.05 -17.95
N MET A 14 0.69 1.80 -17.01
CA MET A 14 -0.74 2.11 -16.92
C MET A 14 -0.98 3.60 -17.20
N PRO A 15 -2.09 3.93 -17.88
CA PRO A 15 -2.46 5.33 -18.10
C PRO A 15 -2.61 6.08 -16.76
N GLY A 16 -2.05 7.29 -16.70
CA GLY A 16 -2.17 8.13 -15.51
C GLY A 16 -1.23 7.79 -14.37
N GLU A 17 -0.35 6.79 -14.52
CA GLU A 17 0.59 6.47 -13.45
C GLU A 17 1.60 7.59 -13.22
N LYS A 18 2.00 7.76 -11.95
CA LYS A 18 3.03 8.72 -11.54
C LYS A 18 4.11 7.99 -10.75
N TYR A 19 5.35 8.40 -10.97
CA TYR A 19 6.49 7.80 -10.29
C TYR A 19 6.67 8.38 -8.88
N LYS A 20 6.82 7.50 -7.90
CA LYS A 20 7.13 7.86 -6.51
C LYS A 20 8.57 7.44 -6.22
N ASP A 21 9.49 8.40 -6.26
CA ASP A 21 10.92 8.13 -6.13
C ASP A 21 11.29 7.51 -4.79
N ALA A 22 10.65 7.94 -3.70
CA ALA A 22 10.96 7.43 -2.36
C ALA A 22 10.80 5.91 -2.23
N ILE A 23 9.87 5.32 -2.97
CA ILE A 23 9.59 3.88 -2.96
C ILE A 23 9.88 3.23 -4.32
N LYS A 24 10.36 4.00 -5.28
CA LYS A 24 10.70 3.54 -6.65
C LYS A 24 9.56 2.74 -7.27
N CYS A 25 8.40 3.38 -7.36
CA CYS A 25 7.16 2.76 -7.78
C CYS A 25 6.31 3.71 -8.62
N TYR A 26 5.74 3.18 -9.70
CA TYR A 26 4.71 3.88 -10.47
C TYR A 26 3.34 3.52 -9.90
N ILE A 27 2.51 4.55 -9.66
CA ILE A 27 1.21 4.38 -8.99
C ILE A 27 0.15 5.20 -9.72
N THR A 28 -1.03 4.61 -9.94
CA THR A 28 -2.20 5.35 -10.42
C THR A 28 -3.01 5.87 -9.23
N ASN A 29 -3.88 6.85 -9.48
CA ASN A 29 -4.76 7.40 -8.46
C ASN A 29 -6.01 6.52 -8.33
N PRO A 30 -6.30 5.93 -7.15
CA PRO A 30 -7.49 5.11 -6.97
C PRO A 30 -8.82 5.87 -7.18
N ASP A 31 -8.80 7.21 -7.09
CA ASP A 31 -9.99 8.01 -7.33
C ASP A 31 -10.36 8.11 -8.82
N ASP A 32 -9.49 7.65 -9.72
CA ASP A 32 -9.72 7.69 -11.16
C ASP A 32 -10.68 6.59 -11.66
N ASN A 33 -11.08 5.68 -10.80
CA ASN A 33 -12.04 4.64 -11.19
C ASN A 33 -13.02 4.34 -10.03
N PRO A 34 -14.24 3.82 -10.34
CA PRO A 34 -15.27 3.63 -9.32
C PRO A 34 -14.99 2.51 -8.32
N TYR A 35 -14.01 1.67 -8.59
CA TYR A 35 -13.65 0.53 -7.72
C TYR A 35 -12.55 0.87 -6.74
N HIS A 36 -11.96 2.07 -6.83
CA HIS A 36 -10.81 2.50 -6.05
C HIS A 36 -9.61 1.56 -6.21
N PHE A 37 -9.37 1.10 -7.44
CA PHE A 37 -8.16 0.34 -7.75
C PHE A 37 -6.98 1.29 -7.92
N GLU A 38 -5.91 1.02 -7.17
CA GLU A 38 -4.62 1.67 -7.33
C GLU A 38 -3.69 0.67 -8.01
N PHE A 39 -3.35 0.90 -9.28
CA PHE A 39 -2.41 0.04 -9.98
C PHE A 39 -0.99 0.48 -9.63
N PHE A 40 -0.12 -0.48 -9.32
CA PHE A 40 1.25 -0.16 -8.94
C PHE A 40 2.23 -1.08 -9.63
N ARG A 41 3.44 -0.53 -9.87
CA ARG A 41 4.51 -1.21 -10.57
C ARG A 41 5.84 -0.79 -9.96
N TYR A 42 6.44 -1.67 -9.14
CA TYR A 42 7.70 -1.41 -8.44
C TYR A 42 8.90 -1.62 -9.34
N MET A 43 9.92 -0.78 -9.18
CA MET A 43 11.22 -0.97 -9.82
C MET A 43 12.06 -1.92 -8.97
N LYS A 44 13.02 -2.61 -9.60
CA LYS A 44 13.83 -3.66 -8.96
C LYS A 44 14.63 -3.18 -7.75
N ASP A 45 15.00 -1.92 -7.73
CA ASP A 45 15.78 -1.31 -6.66
C ASP A 45 14.93 -0.66 -5.57
N SER A 46 13.62 -0.89 -5.57
CA SER A 46 12.73 -0.38 -4.53
C SER A 46 13.12 -0.92 -3.15
N PRO A 47 13.06 -0.07 -2.10
CA PRO A 47 13.29 -0.51 -0.73
C PRO A 47 12.10 -1.28 -0.14
N ILE A 48 10.97 -1.33 -0.84
CA ILE A 48 9.77 -2.03 -0.37
C ILE A 48 9.94 -3.53 -0.56
N PRO A 49 9.53 -4.38 0.41
CA PRO A 49 9.65 -5.84 0.28
C PRO A 49 8.97 -6.41 -0.97
N GLU A 50 9.65 -7.32 -1.65
CA GLU A 50 9.16 -7.95 -2.89
C GLU A 50 7.78 -8.59 -2.75
N LYS A 51 7.45 -9.10 -1.58
CA LYS A 51 6.15 -9.71 -1.32
C LYS A 51 5.00 -8.73 -1.62
N ILE A 52 5.25 -7.44 -1.39
CA ILE A 52 4.26 -6.38 -1.68
C ILE A 52 4.18 -6.13 -3.18
N TRP A 53 5.28 -6.25 -3.92
CA TRP A 53 5.31 -5.96 -5.36
C TRP A 53 4.38 -6.85 -6.17
N ASN A 54 4.24 -8.10 -5.77
CA ASN A 54 3.59 -9.14 -6.57
C ASN A 54 2.22 -9.55 -6.03
N SER A 55 1.75 -8.89 -4.99
CA SER A 55 0.50 -9.25 -4.33
C SER A 55 -0.51 -8.13 -4.43
N LEU A 56 -1.76 -8.49 -4.68
CA LEU A 56 -2.87 -7.58 -4.45
C LEU A 56 -2.88 -7.20 -2.97
N HIS A 57 -3.12 -5.94 -2.65
CA HIS A 57 -3.27 -5.53 -1.26
C HIS A 57 -4.53 -4.70 -1.06
N VAL A 58 -5.02 -4.70 0.18
CA VAL A 58 -6.18 -3.91 0.58
C VAL A 58 -5.69 -2.84 1.56
N ALA A 59 -5.99 -1.58 1.25
CA ALA A 59 -5.58 -0.45 2.07
C ALA A 59 -6.70 0.02 2.98
N TYR A 60 -6.40 0.16 4.26
CA TYR A 60 -7.33 0.63 5.28
C TYR A 60 -6.77 1.82 6.04
N LYS A 61 -7.65 2.78 6.35
CA LYS A 61 -7.39 3.79 7.35
C LYS A 61 -7.69 3.18 8.72
N VAL A 62 -6.75 3.30 9.65
CA VAL A 62 -6.86 2.74 11.01
C VAL A 62 -6.63 3.83 12.05
N ASP A 63 -7.13 3.61 13.27
CA ASP A 63 -6.94 4.54 14.38
C ASP A 63 -5.53 4.45 14.97
N SER A 64 -4.95 3.24 14.99
CA SER A 64 -3.60 2.99 15.49
C SER A 64 -2.89 2.00 14.59
N LEU A 65 -1.83 2.46 13.92
CA LEU A 65 -1.01 1.58 13.07
C LEU A 65 -0.38 0.46 13.90
N LYS A 66 0.12 0.80 15.08
CA LYS A 66 0.76 -0.17 15.97
C LYS A 66 -0.20 -1.31 16.34
N GLU A 67 -1.43 -0.96 16.73
CA GLU A 67 -2.43 -1.95 17.12
C GLU A 67 -2.89 -2.78 15.92
N ALA A 68 -3.08 -2.14 14.77
CA ALA A 68 -3.49 -2.82 13.56
C ALA A 68 -2.43 -3.82 13.08
N LEU A 69 -1.15 -3.46 13.14
CA LEU A 69 -0.05 -4.36 12.79
C LEU A 69 0.06 -5.51 13.79
N ALA A 70 -0.19 -5.25 15.09
CA ALA A 70 -0.15 -6.29 16.12
C ALA A 70 -1.21 -7.37 15.89
N ALA A 71 -2.30 -7.04 15.18
CA ALA A 71 -3.36 -7.99 14.84
C ALA A 71 -3.04 -8.82 13.58
N CYS A 72 -1.98 -8.48 12.85
CA CYS A 72 -1.56 -9.22 11.67
C CYS A 72 -0.78 -10.48 12.03
N ASP A 73 -0.77 -11.44 11.10
CA ASP A 73 -0.01 -12.68 11.25
C ASP A 73 1.48 -12.47 11.00
N GLU A 74 1.80 -11.47 10.16
CA GLU A 74 3.15 -11.12 9.79
C GLU A 74 3.22 -9.61 9.54
N VAL A 75 4.31 -8.95 9.92
CA VAL A 75 4.56 -7.54 9.62
C VAL A 75 5.62 -7.46 8.53
N LEU A 76 5.29 -6.80 7.41
CA LEU A 76 6.20 -6.63 6.29
C LEU A 76 6.93 -5.28 6.35
N VAL A 77 6.24 -4.22 6.76
CA VAL A 77 6.79 -2.88 6.97
C VAL A 77 6.16 -2.31 8.23
N GLU A 78 6.98 -1.99 9.24
CA GLU A 78 6.46 -1.47 10.51
C GLU A 78 5.93 -0.05 10.39
N CYS A 79 6.68 0.81 9.72
CA CYS A 79 6.30 2.22 9.62
C CYS A 79 7.06 2.91 8.50
N MET A 80 6.34 3.60 7.66
CA MET A 80 6.84 4.42 6.57
C MET A 80 6.17 5.78 6.65
N GLN A 81 6.90 6.87 6.47
CA GLN A 81 6.32 8.20 6.48
C GLN A 81 5.69 8.51 5.13
N GLY A 82 4.41 8.84 5.13
CA GLY A 82 3.69 9.40 3.98
C GLY A 82 3.34 10.86 4.25
N THR A 83 2.65 11.50 3.31
CA THR A 83 2.18 12.89 3.49
C THR A 83 0.95 12.88 4.41
N GLY A 84 1.13 13.41 5.64
CA GLY A 84 0.04 13.48 6.63
C GLY A 84 -0.41 12.14 7.18
N ARG A 85 0.44 11.11 7.09
CA ARG A 85 0.12 9.77 7.56
C ARG A 85 1.37 8.93 7.75
N ILE A 86 1.23 7.88 8.57
CA ILE A 86 2.23 6.81 8.66
C ILE A 86 1.61 5.54 8.10
N ILE A 87 2.43 4.73 7.44
CA ILE A 87 1.98 3.58 6.66
C ILE A 87 2.74 2.33 7.09
N GLY A 88 2.02 1.23 7.28
CA GLY A 88 2.63 -0.07 7.50
C GLY A 88 1.98 -1.12 6.59
N PHE A 89 2.65 -2.24 6.43
CA PHE A 89 2.13 -3.38 5.68
C PHE A 89 2.21 -4.63 6.54
N GLY A 90 1.14 -5.40 6.54
CA GLY A 90 1.09 -6.68 7.22
C GLY A 90 0.37 -7.72 6.39
N VAL A 91 0.39 -8.96 6.86
CA VAL A 91 -0.35 -10.06 6.24
C VAL A 91 -1.36 -10.57 7.24
N LYS A 92 -2.61 -10.69 6.82
CA LYS A 92 -3.69 -11.27 7.63
C LYS A 92 -4.46 -12.27 6.79
N ASP A 93 -4.51 -13.51 7.26
CA ASP A 93 -5.19 -14.61 6.56
C ASP A 93 -4.75 -14.74 5.10
N GLY A 94 -3.46 -14.54 4.84
CA GLY A 94 -2.88 -14.63 3.51
C GLY A 94 -3.04 -13.38 2.65
N VAL A 95 -3.70 -12.34 3.14
CA VAL A 95 -3.93 -11.09 2.39
C VAL A 95 -2.97 -10.02 2.86
N VAL A 96 -2.32 -9.36 1.90
CA VAL A 96 -1.45 -8.21 2.21
C VAL A 96 -2.34 -6.99 2.48
N LEU A 97 -2.14 -6.37 3.64
CA LEU A 97 -2.86 -5.17 4.05
C LEU A 97 -1.90 -3.99 4.08
N GLU A 98 -2.34 -2.86 3.53
CA GLU A 98 -1.68 -1.58 3.71
C GLU A 98 -2.49 -0.82 4.77
N LEU A 99 -1.84 -0.42 5.85
CA LEU A 99 -2.52 0.18 7.00
C LEU A 99 -2.00 1.60 7.17
N MET A 100 -2.92 2.57 7.24
CA MET A 100 -2.58 3.98 7.31
C MET A 100 -3.21 4.62 8.52
N GLU A 101 -2.37 5.23 9.35
CA GLU A 101 -2.83 6.08 10.46
C GLU A 101 -2.59 7.53 10.03
N TYR A 102 -3.67 8.32 9.97
CA TYR A 102 -3.58 9.72 9.58
C TYR A 102 -3.09 10.56 10.76
N THR A 103 -2.10 11.41 10.49
CA THR A 103 -1.44 12.24 11.51
C THR A 103 -1.83 13.72 11.42
N THR A 104 -2.68 14.06 10.46
CA THR A 104 -3.18 15.43 10.30
C THR A 104 -4.69 15.45 10.21
#